data_98bf91eecabf39bf2d28a1ac85f4ac86
#
_entry.id   98bf91eecabf39bf2d28a1ac85f4ac86
#
_cell.length_a   1.000
_cell.length_b   1.000
_cell.length_c   1.000
_cell.angle_alpha   90.00
_cell.angle_beta   90.00
_cell.angle_gamma   90.00
#
_symmetry.space_group_name_H-M   'P 1'
#
loop_
_entity.id
_entity.type
_entity.pdbx_description
1 polymer ?
#
loop_
_entity_poly.entity_id
_entity_poly.type
_entity_poly.pdbx_seq_one_letter_code
_entity_poly.pdbx_strand_id
1 'polypeptide(L)'
;MIMKKALAVVVFGGALFAAGAAFAARQKPALPDFAHWTATELKGYEGPLREKVAGEHRTSSVKLADYGSSNVAISHREANGIPEVHAHMDDYFVVESGEASLVVGGDVVNPKLVEPNETRGDSIKGGEKKRLVAGDVVHIPTGMPHQLLVEKGKRFTYFVIKVKAK
;
A
#
# COMPACT_ATOMS: atom_id res chain seq x y z
N MET A 1 14.05 72.34 -28.99
CA MET A 1 14.49 71.28 -28.01
C MET A 1 13.23 70.71 -27.38
N ILE A 2 12.72 69.61 -27.94
CA ILE A 2 11.42 69.04 -27.59
C ILE A 2 11.70 67.74 -26.87
N MET A 3 11.40 67.71 -25.53
CA MET A 3 11.51 66.55 -24.72
C MET A 3 10.33 65.60 -24.98
N LYS A 4 10.61 64.41 -25.50
CA LYS A 4 9.60 63.29 -25.55
C LYS A 4 9.50 62.59 -24.22
N LYS A 5 8.32 62.66 -23.60
CA LYS A 5 7.98 61.87 -22.40
C LYS A 5 7.66 60.45 -22.86
N ALA A 6 8.39 59.49 -22.36
CA ALA A 6 8.08 58.05 -22.51
C ALA A 6 7.01 57.63 -21.52
N LEU A 7 5.92 57.04 -22.03
CA LEU A 7 4.83 56.48 -21.26
C LEU A 7 5.18 55.02 -20.93
N ALA A 8 5.40 54.69 -19.66
CA ALA A 8 5.60 53.32 -19.21
C ALA A 8 4.25 52.63 -19.07
N VAL A 9 4.04 51.57 -19.85
CA VAL A 9 2.90 50.67 -19.71
C VAL A 9 3.28 49.62 -18.69
N VAL A 10 2.61 49.65 -17.53
CA VAL A 10 2.71 48.58 -16.49
C VAL A 10 1.73 47.48 -16.87
N VAL A 11 2.25 46.34 -17.30
CA VAL A 11 1.45 45.12 -17.53
C VAL A 11 1.31 44.41 -16.19
N PHE A 12 0.12 44.43 -15.61
CA PHE A 12 -0.24 43.58 -14.49
C PHE A 12 -0.38 42.13 -14.98
N GLY A 13 0.65 41.34 -14.79
CA GLY A 13 0.58 39.89 -14.95
C GLY A 13 -0.22 39.27 -13.81
N GLY A 14 -1.46 38.89 -14.09
CA GLY A 14 -2.26 38.09 -13.16
C GLY A 14 -1.67 36.68 -12.98
N ALA A 15 -1.08 36.39 -11.85
CA ALA A 15 -0.71 35.04 -11.48
C ALA A 15 -1.98 34.24 -11.16
N LEU A 16 -2.36 33.32 -12.02
CA LEU A 16 -3.33 32.26 -11.69
C LEU A 16 -2.67 31.36 -10.64
N PHE A 17 -3.08 31.51 -9.40
CA PHE A 17 -2.83 30.51 -8.37
C PHE A 17 -3.73 29.30 -8.67
N ALA A 18 -3.16 28.27 -9.30
CA ALA A 18 -3.75 26.94 -9.29
C ALA A 18 -3.74 26.44 -7.85
N ALA A 19 -4.90 26.42 -7.21
CA ALA A 19 -5.09 25.78 -5.91
C ALA A 19 -4.97 24.27 -6.09
N GLY A 20 -3.73 23.77 -6.10
CA GLY A 20 -3.45 22.37 -5.90
C GLY A 20 -3.92 22.02 -4.50
N ALA A 21 -4.94 21.18 -4.37
CA ALA A 21 -5.32 20.59 -3.09
C ALA A 21 -4.13 19.79 -2.56
N ALA A 22 -3.27 20.44 -1.78
CA ALA A 22 -2.29 19.76 -0.97
C ALA A 22 -3.08 18.90 0.03
N PHE A 23 -2.97 17.60 -0.12
CA PHE A 23 -3.41 16.64 0.89
C PHE A 23 -2.52 16.90 2.12
N ALA A 24 -2.94 17.82 2.97
CA ALA A 24 -2.23 18.15 4.18
C ALA A 24 -2.20 16.87 5.03
N ALA A 25 -1.00 16.31 5.19
CA ALA A 25 -0.78 15.26 6.15
C ALA A 25 -1.29 15.77 7.49
N ARG A 26 -2.40 15.19 7.96
CA ARG A 26 -3.05 15.58 9.21
C ARG A 26 -2.03 15.39 10.31
N GLN A 27 -1.71 16.47 11.03
CA GLN A 27 -0.76 16.43 12.11
C GLN A 27 -1.16 15.34 13.12
N LYS A 28 -0.18 14.52 13.47
CA LYS A 28 -0.31 13.43 14.42
C LYS A 28 -0.93 13.96 15.74
N PRO A 29 -1.89 13.26 16.34
CA PRO A 29 -2.45 13.64 17.62
C PRO A 29 -1.36 13.75 18.70
N ALA A 30 -1.62 14.55 19.74
CA ALA A 30 -0.68 14.85 20.82
C ALA A 30 -0.27 13.66 21.70
N LEU A 31 -0.83 12.46 21.45
CA LEU A 31 -0.45 11.22 22.13
C LEU A 31 0.65 10.53 21.30
N PRO A 32 1.87 10.42 21.81
CA PRO A 32 2.94 9.68 21.13
C PRO A 32 2.47 8.26 20.81
N ASP A 33 2.77 7.81 19.60
CA ASP A 33 2.52 6.44 19.12
C ASP A 33 1.03 6.00 19.05
N PHE A 34 0.08 6.85 19.45
CA PHE A 34 -1.34 6.59 19.22
C PHE A 34 -1.71 6.90 17.75
N ALA A 35 -2.36 5.94 17.08
CA ALA A 35 -2.95 6.14 15.77
C ALA A 35 -4.38 5.60 15.72
N HIS A 36 -5.23 6.31 15.03
CA HIS A 36 -6.62 5.92 14.77
C HIS A 36 -6.94 6.21 13.31
N TRP A 37 -7.25 5.18 12.58
CA TRP A 37 -7.73 5.28 11.20
C TRP A 37 -9.20 4.86 11.19
N THR A 38 -10.08 5.77 10.82
CA THR A 38 -11.49 5.46 10.66
C THR A 38 -11.71 4.63 9.39
N ALA A 39 -12.81 3.87 9.35
CA ALA A 39 -13.19 3.13 8.14
C ALA A 39 -13.34 4.06 6.91
N THR A 40 -13.79 5.30 7.10
CA THR A 40 -13.88 6.30 6.02
C THR A 40 -12.51 6.71 5.51
N GLU A 41 -11.53 6.92 6.40
CA GLU A 41 -10.16 7.25 6.01
C GLU A 41 -9.52 6.08 5.25
N LEU A 42 -9.67 4.85 5.73
CA LEU A 42 -9.13 3.67 5.05
C LEU A 42 -9.73 3.48 3.65
N LYS A 43 -11.04 3.60 3.50
CA LYS A 43 -11.71 3.58 2.18
C LYS A 43 -11.23 4.71 1.27
N GLY A 44 -10.88 5.86 1.81
CA GLY A 44 -10.33 7.00 1.06
C GLY A 44 -9.02 6.71 0.35
N TYR A 45 -8.26 5.71 0.76
CA TYR A 45 -7.00 5.31 0.10
C TYR A 45 -7.22 4.52 -1.20
N GLU A 46 -8.36 3.86 -1.41
CA GLU A 46 -8.58 2.98 -2.56
C GLU A 46 -8.40 3.71 -3.90
N GLY A 47 -9.03 4.88 -4.08
CA GLY A 47 -8.91 5.68 -5.29
C GLY A 47 -7.47 6.07 -5.62
N PRO A 48 -6.77 6.79 -4.73
CA PRO A 48 -5.37 7.17 -4.92
C PRO A 48 -4.41 5.99 -5.11
N LEU A 49 -4.64 4.86 -4.45
CA LEU A 49 -3.83 3.65 -4.62
C LEU A 49 -4.04 3.06 -6.01
N ARG A 50 -5.29 2.98 -6.48
CA ARG A 50 -5.63 2.48 -7.81
C ARG A 50 -4.97 3.30 -8.92
N GLU A 51 -4.92 4.60 -8.79
CA GLU A 51 -4.25 5.49 -9.75
C GLU A 51 -2.73 5.29 -9.80
N LYS A 52 -2.14 4.79 -8.71
CA LYS A 52 -0.70 4.55 -8.57
C LYS A 52 -0.27 3.12 -8.84
N VAL A 53 -1.22 2.24 -9.21
CA VAL A 53 -0.90 0.85 -9.53
C VAL A 53 0.14 0.78 -10.64
N ALA A 54 1.23 0.08 -10.39
CA ALA A 54 2.36 -0.03 -11.30
C ALA A 54 2.98 -1.44 -11.27
N GLY A 55 3.91 -1.68 -12.21
CA GLY A 55 4.67 -2.90 -12.33
C GLY A 55 3.86 -4.09 -12.85
N GLU A 56 4.54 -5.22 -13.04
CA GLU A 56 3.96 -6.47 -13.51
C GLU A 56 2.86 -6.99 -12.58
N HIS A 57 3.08 -6.88 -11.27
CA HIS A 57 2.14 -7.35 -10.24
C HIS A 57 1.04 -6.34 -9.91
N ARG A 58 0.94 -5.24 -10.66
CA ARG A 58 -0.12 -4.24 -10.56
C ARG A 58 -0.52 -3.96 -9.10
N THR A 59 0.43 -3.46 -8.33
CA THR A 59 0.25 -3.16 -6.90
C THR A 59 0.68 -1.74 -6.56
N SER A 60 0.08 -1.20 -5.54
CA SER A 60 0.47 0.05 -4.89
C SER A 60 0.25 -0.05 -3.39
N SER A 61 1.03 0.67 -2.60
CA SER A 61 0.94 0.64 -1.14
C SER A 61 1.34 1.98 -0.54
N VAL A 62 0.76 2.30 0.61
CA VAL A 62 1.13 3.45 1.44
C VAL A 62 1.41 2.97 2.84
N LYS A 63 2.64 3.22 3.35
CA LYS A 63 2.97 3.02 4.75
C LYS A 63 2.26 4.09 5.58
N LEU A 64 1.44 3.67 6.54
CA LEU A 64 0.67 4.55 7.42
C LEU A 64 1.41 4.84 8.73
N ALA A 65 2.14 3.86 9.26
CA ALA A 65 2.93 4.00 10.48
C ALA A 65 4.08 2.98 10.53
N ASP A 66 5.10 3.31 11.32
CA ASP A 66 6.21 2.43 11.68
C ASP A 66 6.55 2.68 13.15
N TYR A 67 6.42 1.65 13.97
CA TYR A 67 6.65 1.69 15.41
C TYR A 67 7.91 0.90 15.81
N GLY A 68 8.73 0.51 14.84
CA GLY A 68 9.94 -0.27 15.07
C GLY A 68 9.67 -1.77 15.31
N SER A 69 8.78 -2.14 16.20
CA SER A 69 8.34 -3.55 16.42
C SER A 69 7.21 -3.98 15.49
N SER A 70 6.50 -3.02 14.92
CA SER A 70 5.43 -3.25 13.95
C SER A 70 5.36 -2.11 12.95
N ASN A 71 4.86 -2.39 11.77
CA ASN A 71 4.50 -1.38 10.79
C ASN A 71 3.11 -1.63 10.22
N VAL A 72 2.52 -0.57 9.69
CA VAL A 72 1.15 -0.59 9.19
C VAL A 72 1.12 0.05 7.81
N ALA A 73 0.45 -0.61 6.88
CA ALA A 73 0.26 -0.11 5.53
C ALA A 73 -1.15 -0.41 5.03
N ILE A 74 -1.55 0.30 3.98
CA ILE A 74 -2.70 -0.07 3.17
C ILE A 74 -2.20 -0.35 1.75
N SER A 75 -2.66 -1.46 1.18
CA SER A 75 -2.20 -1.99 -0.10
C SER A 75 -3.38 -2.25 -1.03
N HIS A 76 -3.15 -2.03 -2.33
CA HIS A 76 -4.09 -2.30 -3.40
C HIS A 76 -3.44 -3.14 -4.48
N ARG A 77 -4.15 -4.15 -4.99
CA ARG A 77 -3.69 -5.08 -6.03
C ARG A 77 -4.75 -5.28 -7.10
N GLU A 78 -4.28 -5.42 -8.35
CA GLU A 78 -5.09 -5.75 -9.52
C GLU A 78 -4.53 -6.96 -10.30
N ALA A 79 -3.50 -7.63 -9.77
CA ALA A 79 -2.92 -8.84 -10.33
C ALA A 79 -2.31 -9.72 -9.23
N ASN A 80 -1.89 -10.92 -9.59
CA ASN A 80 -1.23 -11.85 -8.70
C ASN A 80 0.03 -11.24 -8.09
N GLY A 81 0.18 -11.38 -6.78
CA GLY A 81 1.44 -11.17 -6.09
C GLY A 81 2.43 -12.29 -6.35
N ILE A 82 3.67 -12.09 -5.94
CA ILE A 82 4.68 -13.14 -5.87
C ILE A 82 4.59 -13.85 -4.51
N PRO A 83 5.08 -15.09 -4.40
CA PRO A 83 5.26 -15.74 -3.09
C PRO A 83 6.19 -14.95 -2.18
N GLU A 84 5.82 -14.89 -0.92
CA GLU A 84 6.59 -14.22 0.13
C GLU A 84 6.76 -15.16 1.35
N VAL A 85 7.93 -15.09 1.98
CA VAL A 85 8.21 -15.69 3.28
C VAL A 85 8.97 -14.68 4.12
N HIS A 86 8.40 -14.29 5.24
CA HIS A 86 9.03 -13.36 6.19
C HIS A 86 9.65 -14.16 7.33
N ALA A 87 10.97 -14.08 7.53
CA ALA A 87 11.66 -14.86 8.55
C ALA A 87 11.43 -14.35 9.99
N HIS A 88 11.01 -13.09 10.16
CA HIS A 88 10.89 -12.44 11.48
C HIS A 88 9.65 -11.54 11.62
N MET A 89 8.68 -11.67 10.73
CA MET A 89 7.46 -10.86 10.78
C MET A 89 6.24 -11.76 10.62
N ASP A 90 5.26 -11.53 11.46
CA ASP A 90 3.91 -12.01 11.26
C ASP A 90 3.13 -10.96 10.44
N ASP A 91 2.30 -11.41 9.53
CA ASP A 91 1.39 -10.55 8.77
C ASP A 91 -0.04 -10.70 9.26
N TYR A 92 -0.71 -9.56 9.46
CA TYR A 92 -2.16 -9.51 9.67
C TYR A 92 -2.78 -8.71 8.53
N PHE A 93 -3.75 -9.30 7.84
CA PHE A 93 -4.53 -8.60 6.82
C PHE A 93 -5.94 -8.35 7.33
N VAL A 94 -6.44 -7.15 7.10
CA VAL A 94 -7.86 -6.81 7.20
C VAL A 94 -8.32 -6.39 5.82
N VAL A 95 -9.24 -7.14 5.25
CA VAL A 95 -9.70 -6.90 3.88
C VAL A 95 -10.69 -5.72 3.86
N GLU A 96 -10.33 -4.66 3.15
CA GLU A 96 -11.13 -3.45 3.05
C GLU A 96 -12.14 -3.51 1.91
N SER A 97 -11.71 -4.02 0.74
CA SER A 97 -12.58 -4.11 -0.43
C SER A 97 -12.09 -5.14 -1.45
N GLY A 98 -13.01 -5.60 -2.30
CA GLY A 98 -12.71 -6.54 -3.37
C GLY A 98 -12.59 -7.99 -2.89
N GLU A 99 -11.94 -8.81 -3.69
CA GLU A 99 -11.71 -10.22 -3.40
C GLU A 99 -10.37 -10.70 -3.95
N ALA A 100 -9.76 -11.65 -3.25
CA ALA A 100 -8.55 -12.35 -3.65
C ALA A 100 -8.61 -13.81 -3.22
N SER A 101 -7.66 -14.61 -3.70
CA SER A 101 -7.31 -15.89 -3.10
C SER A 101 -5.96 -15.77 -2.40
N LEU A 102 -5.85 -16.29 -1.20
CA LEU A 102 -4.59 -16.43 -0.49
C LEU A 102 -4.17 -17.91 -0.55
N VAL A 103 -2.97 -18.17 -1.07
CA VAL A 103 -2.31 -19.48 -0.91
C VAL A 103 -1.40 -19.39 0.30
N VAL A 104 -1.50 -20.31 1.25
CA VAL A 104 -0.67 -20.37 2.46
C VAL A 104 -0.05 -21.75 2.65
N GLY A 105 1.16 -21.80 3.19
CA GLY A 105 1.94 -23.03 3.31
C GLY A 105 2.43 -23.56 1.96
N GLY A 106 2.85 -24.83 1.95
CA GLY A 106 3.49 -25.44 0.77
C GLY A 106 4.94 -24.99 0.59
N ASP A 107 5.49 -25.26 -0.57
CA ASP A 107 6.89 -25.01 -0.92
C ASP A 107 7.02 -23.89 -1.95
N VAL A 108 7.86 -22.91 -1.68
CA VAL A 108 8.19 -21.85 -2.64
C VAL A 108 9.04 -22.44 -3.76
N VAL A 109 8.61 -22.25 -5.00
CA VAL A 109 9.37 -22.66 -6.19
C VAL A 109 10.42 -21.62 -6.52
N ASN A 110 11.67 -22.05 -6.74
CA ASN A 110 12.82 -21.20 -7.02
C ASN A 110 13.00 -20.06 -5.98
N PRO A 111 13.12 -20.40 -4.67
CA PRO A 111 13.22 -19.40 -3.63
C PRO A 111 14.50 -18.58 -3.76
N LYS A 112 14.39 -17.27 -3.57
CA LYS A 112 15.50 -16.31 -3.57
C LYS A 112 15.37 -15.39 -2.36
N LEU A 113 16.44 -15.24 -1.60
CA LEU A 113 16.55 -14.20 -0.58
C LEU A 113 16.73 -12.85 -1.29
N VAL A 114 15.76 -11.97 -1.19
CA VAL A 114 15.76 -10.66 -1.87
C VAL A 114 16.18 -9.53 -0.95
N GLU A 115 15.91 -9.68 0.34
CA GLU A 115 16.33 -8.78 1.41
C GLU A 115 16.65 -9.62 2.66
N PRO A 116 17.39 -9.10 3.64
CA PRO A 116 17.52 -9.78 4.92
C PRO A 116 16.14 -10.14 5.46
N ASN A 117 15.89 -11.43 5.69
CA ASN A 117 14.63 -11.96 6.24
C ASN A 117 13.41 -11.99 5.28
N GLU A 118 13.62 -11.73 4.00
CA GLU A 118 12.58 -11.76 2.97
C GLU A 118 12.95 -12.75 1.85
N THR A 119 12.20 -13.84 1.73
CA THR A 119 12.34 -14.80 0.62
C THR A 119 11.17 -14.65 -0.33
N ARG A 120 11.46 -14.66 -1.63
CA ARG A 120 10.48 -14.63 -2.72
C ARG A 120 10.72 -15.78 -3.69
N GLY A 121 9.75 -16.05 -4.56
CA GLY A 121 9.89 -17.10 -5.58
C GLY A 121 8.90 -16.93 -6.73
N ASP A 122 8.83 -17.92 -7.58
CA ASP A 122 8.00 -17.88 -8.79
C ASP A 122 6.55 -18.31 -8.51
N SER A 123 6.36 -19.28 -7.62
CA SER A 123 5.05 -19.83 -7.26
C SER A 123 5.12 -20.60 -5.94
N ILE A 124 3.97 -21.02 -5.41
CA ILE A 124 3.87 -21.98 -4.31
C ILE A 124 3.35 -23.31 -4.86
N LYS A 125 4.07 -24.40 -4.59
CA LYS A 125 3.63 -25.77 -4.87
C LYS A 125 2.98 -26.35 -3.61
N GLY A 126 1.75 -26.85 -3.74
CA GLY A 126 0.96 -27.27 -2.60
C GLY A 126 0.38 -26.07 -1.86
N GLY A 127 0.21 -26.19 -0.55
CA GLY A 127 -0.42 -25.17 0.28
C GLY A 127 -1.94 -25.22 0.22
N GLU A 128 -2.56 -24.41 1.05
CA GLU A 128 -4.01 -24.27 1.13
C GLU A 128 -4.47 -22.96 0.49
N LYS A 129 -5.50 -23.02 -0.36
CA LYS A 129 -6.08 -21.84 -0.99
C LYS A 129 -7.34 -21.39 -0.25
N LYS A 130 -7.35 -20.15 0.24
CA LYS A 130 -8.48 -19.50 0.89
C LYS A 130 -8.98 -18.33 0.05
N ARG A 131 -10.31 -18.22 -0.13
CA ARG A 131 -10.91 -17.02 -0.68
C ARG A 131 -11.00 -15.96 0.41
N LEU A 132 -10.63 -14.73 0.09
CA LEU A 132 -10.73 -13.57 0.96
C LEU A 132 -11.71 -12.56 0.37
N VAL A 133 -12.57 -12.01 1.22
CA VAL A 133 -13.54 -10.97 0.87
C VAL A 133 -13.53 -9.84 1.90
N ALA A 134 -14.15 -8.72 1.58
CA ALA A 134 -14.23 -7.57 2.49
C ALA A 134 -14.74 -7.97 3.89
N GLY A 135 -14.05 -7.53 4.92
CA GLY A 135 -14.30 -7.85 6.32
C GLY A 135 -13.52 -9.04 6.87
N ASP A 136 -12.90 -9.86 6.01
CA ASP A 136 -12.07 -10.97 6.47
C ASP A 136 -10.79 -10.46 7.16
N VAL A 137 -10.38 -11.19 8.19
CA VAL A 137 -9.12 -10.99 8.92
C VAL A 137 -8.26 -12.24 8.79
N VAL A 138 -7.00 -12.05 8.43
CA VAL A 138 -6.03 -13.13 8.24
C VAL A 138 -4.84 -12.91 9.14
N HIS A 139 -4.33 -13.97 9.76
CA HIS A 139 -3.01 -14.01 10.39
C HIS A 139 -2.12 -15.00 9.63
N ILE A 140 -0.96 -14.56 9.22
CA ILE A 140 0.08 -15.38 8.57
C ILE A 140 1.31 -15.31 9.48
N PRO A 141 1.65 -16.43 10.16
CA PRO A 141 2.78 -16.44 11.05
C PRO A 141 4.11 -16.36 10.29
N THR A 142 5.13 -15.88 10.97
CA THR A 142 6.51 -15.87 10.49
C THR A 142 6.92 -17.22 9.91
N GLY A 143 7.73 -17.21 8.85
CA GLY A 143 8.21 -18.42 8.16
C GLY A 143 7.17 -19.11 7.27
N MET A 144 5.92 -18.68 7.26
CA MET A 144 4.88 -19.32 6.44
C MET A 144 4.88 -18.76 5.02
N PRO A 145 5.12 -19.61 3.99
CA PRO A 145 4.96 -19.21 2.60
C PRO A 145 3.53 -18.73 2.33
N HIS A 146 3.40 -17.62 1.63
CA HIS A 146 2.09 -17.13 1.24
C HIS A 146 2.12 -16.34 -0.06
N GLN A 147 0.98 -16.30 -0.76
CA GLN A 147 0.83 -15.60 -2.03
C GLN A 147 -0.61 -15.12 -2.21
N LEU A 148 -0.79 -13.84 -2.46
CA LEU A 148 -2.07 -13.27 -2.88
C LEU A 148 -2.26 -13.43 -4.38
N LEU A 149 -3.40 -13.99 -4.79
CA LEU A 149 -3.80 -14.15 -6.17
C LEU A 149 -5.06 -13.33 -6.43
N VAL A 150 -4.98 -12.39 -7.37
CA VAL A 150 -6.10 -11.55 -7.80
C VAL A 150 -6.41 -11.85 -9.24
N GLU A 151 -7.61 -12.36 -9.50
CA GLU A 151 -8.06 -12.73 -10.83
C GLU A 151 -8.13 -11.50 -11.75
N LYS A 152 -7.91 -11.73 -13.04
CA LYS A 152 -7.97 -10.66 -14.05
C LYS A 152 -9.29 -9.89 -13.98
N GLY A 153 -9.20 -8.56 -13.88
CA GLY A 153 -10.35 -7.66 -13.77
C GLY A 153 -10.91 -7.52 -12.36
N LYS A 154 -10.41 -8.28 -11.38
CA LYS A 154 -10.72 -8.10 -9.96
C LYS A 154 -9.73 -7.13 -9.31
N ARG A 155 -10.11 -6.66 -8.13
CA ARG A 155 -9.32 -5.74 -7.29
C ARG A 155 -9.37 -6.22 -5.85
N PHE A 156 -8.33 -5.89 -5.11
CA PHE A 156 -8.21 -6.27 -3.71
C PHE A 156 -7.48 -5.17 -2.94
N THR A 157 -8.15 -4.59 -1.97
CA THR A 157 -7.57 -3.58 -1.05
C THR A 157 -7.60 -4.13 0.35
N TYR A 158 -6.48 -4.04 1.05
CA TYR A 158 -6.35 -4.58 2.39
C TYR A 158 -5.40 -3.73 3.24
N PHE A 159 -5.74 -3.61 4.50
CA PHE A 159 -4.90 -3.06 5.53
C PHE A 159 -3.98 -4.17 6.03
N VAL A 160 -2.68 -3.90 6.11
CA VAL A 160 -1.68 -4.88 6.55
C VAL A 160 -0.92 -4.37 7.76
N ILE A 161 -0.81 -5.20 8.78
CA ILE A 161 0.02 -4.96 9.95
C ILE A 161 1.09 -6.04 9.96
N LYS A 162 2.36 -5.63 9.93
CA LYS A 162 3.50 -6.53 10.12
C LYS A 162 4.03 -6.36 11.53
N VAL A 163 4.16 -7.47 12.26
CA VAL A 163 4.60 -7.49 13.66
C VAL A 163 5.85 -8.36 13.78
N LYS A 164 6.90 -7.87 14.43
CA LYS A 164 8.09 -8.69 14.68
C LYS A 164 7.72 -9.90 15.54
N ALA A 165 8.00 -11.09 15.02
CA ALA A 165 7.91 -12.32 15.79
C ALA A 165 8.91 -12.30 16.95
N LYS A 166 8.57 -12.95 18.06
CA LYS A 166 9.44 -13.08 19.24
C LYS A 166 10.55 -14.09 19.01
#